data_325d41cf157fc0a966b2c451a8f2962c
#
_entry.id   325d41cf157fc0a966b2c451a8f2962c
#
_cell.length_a   1.000
_cell.length_b   1.000
_cell.length_c   1.000
_cell.angle_alpha   90.00
_cell.angle_beta   90.00
_cell.angle_gamma   90.00
#
_symmetry.space_group_name_H-M   'P 1'
#
loop_
_entity.id
_entity.type
_entity.pdbx_description
1 polymer ?
#
loop_
_entity_poly.entity_id
_entity_poly.type
_entity_poly.pdbx_seq_one_letter_code
_entity_poly.pdbx_strand_id
1 'polypeptide(L)'
;MNSNHGHRSLPPIRYLLVLWLFVMSAVAFLDRTNISIAGVHISREYAVDNTHLGWVFSAFLIGYAIFQVPAGLLARRIGPRYVLSLGIAWCSVFAVLTALVPPTLRGALLVLALVRFGLGVGEATMYPAASQFVERWFPVGERGKANGLIFAGVGAGAGLTPPLVTAIILRHGWRAAFWFSAVIDVVVSLVWYLAARDHPAEHPCVGEAEKTLIGGEQNQSSPAIVRGEPTRDAKRSISWTKILTSREVFALTLSYFTFVYVAWIFFAWFYIYMAQVRGLNLKTSAVFSMLPFIAMTIGCLGGGAVSDWITARFGLRAGRCLLPALSLGLTAILLVTGSRAHSAATAAVTLACGAGVLYISQSGFWAVSADIAGEDVGVVSAIMNMGGQLGGACSASLTPLIAAHIGWEMSFVAAASIAALGAAGWLIIDPMKACNETGAGSKITHSGIR
;
A
#
# COMPACT_ATOMS: atom_id res chain seq x y z
N MET A 1 5.40 -30.47 -47.27
CA MET A 1 6.36 -29.51 -46.66
C MET A 1 5.53 -28.46 -45.92
N ASN A 2 5.23 -28.72 -44.66
CA ASN A 2 4.51 -27.79 -43.79
C ASN A 2 5.53 -26.93 -43.06
N SER A 3 5.68 -25.70 -43.52
CA SER A 3 6.47 -24.67 -42.84
C SER A 3 5.69 -24.18 -41.60
N ASN A 4 5.91 -24.82 -40.48
CA ASN A 4 5.52 -24.36 -39.17
C ASN A 4 6.42 -23.19 -38.79
N HIS A 5 6.12 -21.99 -39.29
CA HIS A 5 6.67 -20.75 -38.72
C HIS A 5 6.10 -20.57 -37.34
N GLY A 6 6.93 -20.92 -36.35
CA GLY A 6 6.63 -20.63 -34.94
C GLY A 6 6.44 -19.11 -34.75
N HIS A 7 5.24 -18.62 -34.91
CA HIS A 7 4.86 -17.33 -34.38
C HIS A 7 5.10 -17.38 -32.88
N ARG A 8 6.21 -16.78 -32.43
CA ARG A 8 6.36 -16.40 -31.03
C ARG A 8 5.18 -15.49 -30.73
N SER A 9 4.12 -16.05 -30.17
CA SER A 9 2.98 -15.26 -29.72
C SER A 9 3.52 -14.24 -28.70
N LEU A 10 3.38 -12.96 -29.02
CA LEU A 10 3.64 -11.90 -28.05
C LEU A 10 2.88 -12.22 -26.77
N PRO A 11 3.45 -11.89 -25.59
CA PRO A 11 2.76 -12.10 -24.34
C PRO A 11 1.40 -11.37 -24.40
N PRO A 12 0.32 -11.93 -23.82
CA PRO A 12 -0.98 -11.29 -23.82
C PRO A 12 -0.89 -9.86 -23.32
N ILE A 13 -1.59 -8.93 -23.97
CA ILE A 13 -1.52 -7.48 -23.72
C ILE A 13 -1.81 -7.15 -22.25
N ARG A 14 -2.72 -7.88 -21.60
CA ARG A 14 -3.04 -7.69 -20.19
C ARG A 14 -1.82 -7.77 -19.26
N TYR A 15 -0.85 -8.65 -19.55
CA TYR A 15 0.37 -8.76 -18.74
C TYR A 15 1.33 -7.60 -18.94
N LEU A 16 1.41 -7.03 -20.14
CA LEU A 16 2.20 -5.82 -20.39
C LEU A 16 1.60 -4.62 -19.66
N LEU A 17 0.27 -4.50 -19.65
CA LEU A 17 -0.42 -3.43 -18.92
C LEU A 17 -0.26 -3.58 -17.39
N VAL A 18 -0.32 -4.80 -16.87
CA VAL A 18 -0.09 -5.02 -15.43
C VAL A 18 1.38 -4.80 -15.05
N LEU A 19 2.32 -5.12 -15.94
CA LEU A 19 3.73 -4.76 -15.72
C LEU A 19 3.91 -3.24 -15.67
N TRP A 20 3.15 -2.49 -16.47
CA TRP A 20 3.16 -1.04 -16.39
C TRP A 20 2.54 -0.53 -15.08
N LEU A 21 1.48 -1.15 -14.58
CA LEU A 21 0.93 -0.86 -13.24
C LEU A 21 1.94 -1.15 -12.12
N PHE A 22 2.80 -2.18 -12.29
CA PHE A 22 3.94 -2.39 -11.39
C PHE A 22 4.90 -1.19 -11.40
N VAL A 23 5.25 -0.67 -12.59
CA VAL A 23 6.10 0.54 -12.71
C VAL A 23 5.42 1.73 -12.05
N MET A 24 4.11 1.95 -12.31
CA MET A 24 3.33 3.03 -11.68
C MET A 24 3.33 2.92 -10.15
N SER A 25 3.19 1.70 -9.63
CA SER A 25 3.25 1.44 -8.19
C SER A 25 4.65 1.74 -7.62
N ALA A 26 5.72 1.38 -8.35
CA ALA A 26 7.09 1.69 -7.94
C ALA A 26 7.36 3.20 -7.91
N VAL A 27 6.86 3.93 -8.91
CA VAL A 27 6.98 5.40 -9.00
C VAL A 27 6.18 6.09 -7.88
N ALA A 28 4.97 5.64 -7.57
CA ALA A 28 4.20 6.16 -6.44
C ALA A 28 4.97 6.02 -5.11
N PHE A 29 5.70 4.91 -4.92
CA PHE A 29 6.53 4.74 -3.72
C PHE A 29 7.84 5.53 -3.75
N LEU A 30 8.36 5.86 -4.93
CA LEU A 30 9.45 6.82 -5.07
C LEU A 30 9.01 8.20 -4.55
N ASP A 31 7.84 8.69 -4.93
CA ASP A 31 7.31 9.98 -4.50
C ASP A 31 7.02 10.05 -2.99
N ARG A 32 6.55 8.94 -2.42
CA ARG A 32 6.32 8.82 -0.97
C ARG A 32 7.61 8.91 -0.17
N THR A 33 8.65 8.22 -0.61
CA THR A 33 9.90 8.10 0.15
C THR A 33 10.93 9.17 -0.18
N ASN A 34 10.82 9.84 -1.34
CA ASN A 34 11.71 10.91 -1.76
C ASN A 34 11.86 12.00 -0.68
N ILE A 35 10.75 12.45 -0.09
CA ILE A 35 10.78 13.50 0.93
C ILE A 35 11.47 13.07 2.22
N SER A 36 11.41 11.79 2.60
CA SER A 36 12.12 11.28 3.77
C SER A 36 13.63 11.37 3.58
N ILE A 37 14.12 11.04 2.39
CA ILE A 37 15.55 11.09 2.06
C ILE A 37 16.01 12.55 1.94
N ALA A 38 15.22 13.41 1.30
CA ALA A 38 15.45 14.83 1.22
C ALA A 38 15.32 15.55 2.58
N GLY A 39 14.65 14.94 3.55
CA GLY A 39 14.30 15.51 4.85
C GLY A 39 15.48 16.06 5.62
N VAL A 40 16.66 15.42 5.56
CA VAL A 40 17.89 15.91 6.19
C VAL A 40 18.31 17.29 5.61
N HIS A 41 18.13 17.50 4.30
CA HIS A 41 18.48 18.75 3.64
C HIS A 41 17.37 19.80 3.84
N ILE A 42 16.12 19.39 3.76
CA ILE A 42 14.95 20.24 4.01
C ILE A 42 15.01 20.80 5.45
N SER A 43 15.24 19.95 6.43
CA SER A 43 15.36 20.35 7.83
C SER A 43 16.41 21.45 8.04
N ARG A 44 17.58 21.33 7.40
CA ARG A 44 18.66 22.32 7.48
C ARG A 44 18.31 23.62 6.77
N GLU A 45 17.75 23.52 5.56
CA GLU A 45 17.49 24.69 4.73
C GLU A 45 16.32 25.55 5.25
N TYR A 46 15.28 24.88 5.78
CA TYR A 46 14.12 25.56 6.37
C TYR A 46 14.27 25.86 7.86
N ALA A 47 15.40 25.48 8.46
CA ALA A 47 15.66 25.61 9.90
C ALA A 47 14.52 25.01 10.76
N VAL A 48 14.00 23.84 10.36
CA VAL A 48 12.93 23.13 11.06
C VAL A 48 13.45 21.82 11.67
N ASP A 49 12.87 21.44 12.77
CA ASP A 49 13.16 20.16 13.44
C ASP A 49 12.39 18.98 12.80
N ASN A 50 12.70 17.78 13.27
CA ASN A 50 12.04 16.57 12.79
C ASN A 50 10.55 16.53 13.14
N THR A 51 10.10 17.21 14.19
CA THR A 51 8.67 17.28 14.56
C THR A 51 7.87 18.01 13.49
N HIS A 52 8.39 19.14 13.04
CA HIS A 52 7.76 19.91 11.94
C HIS A 52 7.79 19.14 10.61
N LEU A 53 8.89 18.41 10.32
CA LEU A 53 8.90 17.51 9.15
C LEU A 53 7.85 16.40 9.27
N GLY A 54 7.61 15.89 10.46
CA GLY A 54 6.58 14.90 10.73
C GLY A 54 5.18 15.39 10.32
N TRP A 55 4.86 16.65 10.57
CA TRP A 55 3.58 17.24 10.13
C TRP A 55 3.46 17.29 8.60
N VAL A 56 4.55 17.59 7.91
CA VAL A 56 4.61 17.58 6.44
C VAL A 56 4.39 16.16 5.90
N PHE A 57 4.98 15.15 6.52
CA PHE A 57 4.80 13.75 6.13
C PHE A 57 3.36 13.28 6.41
N SER A 58 2.80 13.67 7.57
CA SER A 58 1.42 13.31 7.94
C SER A 58 0.39 13.96 7.01
N ALA A 59 0.63 15.18 6.55
CA ALA A 59 -0.28 15.87 5.64
C ALA A 59 -0.53 15.06 4.35
N PHE A 60 0.49 14.42 3.80
CA PHE A 60 0.37 13.51 2.67
C PHE A 60 -0.59 12.35 2.98
N LEU A 61 -0.41 11.69 4.13
CA LEU A 61 -1.21 10.53 4.52
C LEU A 61 -2.66 10.89 4.81
N ILE A 62 -2.90 12.07 5.35
CA ILE A 62 -4.25 12.58 5.58
C ILE A 62 -4.95 12.83 4.23
N GLY A 63 -4.26 13.47 3.27
CA GLY A 63 -4.78 13.66 1.92
C GLY A 63 -5.12 12.33 1.25
N TYR A 64 -4.19 11.38 1.32
CA TYR A 64 -4.39 10.03 0.80
C TYR A 64 -5.59 9.32 1.44
N ALA A 65 -5.71 9.35 2.77
CA ALA A 65 -6.79 8.68 3.50
C ALA A 65 -8.17 9.23 3.13
N ILE A 66 -8.32 10.56 3.11
CA ILE A 66 -9.60 11.23 2.83
C ILE A 66 -10.06 10.96 1.39
N PHE A 67 -9.14 10.99 0.42
CA PHE A 67 -9.49 10.92 -1.00
C PHE A 67 -9.51 9.50 -1.57
N GLN A 68 -9.16 8.48 -0.83
CA GLN A 68 -9.12 7.10 -1.32
C GLN A 68 -10.49 6.58 -1.76
N VAL A 69 -11.55 6.82 -0.99
CA VAL A 69 -12.93 6.43 -1.34
C VAL A 69 -13.45 7.27 -2.51
N PRO A 70 -13.36 8.62 -2.50
CA PRO A 70 -13.70 9.45 -3.66
C PRO A 70 -12.98 9.04 -4.94
N ALA A 71 -11.69 8.71 -4.88
CA ALA A 71 -10.91 8.27 -6.03
C ALA A 71 -11.42 6.95 -6.61
N GLY A 72 -11.78 5.98 -5.76
CA GLY A 72 -12.41 4.73 -6.19
C GLY A 72 -13.76 4.94 -6.88
N LEU A 73 -14.58 5.84 -6.36
CA LEU A 73 -15.87 6.22 -6.99
C LEU A 73 -15.65 6.93 -8.32
N LEU A 74 -14.65 7.79 -8.41
CA LEU A 74 -14.29 8.48 -9.65
C LEU A 74 -13.84 7.48 -10.71
N ALA A 75 -13.01 6.49 -10.36
CA ALA A 75 -12.55 5.45 -11.28
C ALA A 75 -13.70 4.59 -11.83
N ARG A 76 -14.76 4.37 -11.03
CA ARG A 76 -15.99 3.70 -11.52
C ARG A 76 -16.75 4.53 -12.54
N ARG A 77 -16.76 5.87 -12.38
CA ARG A 77 -17.55 6.79 -13.24
C ARG A 77 -16.87 7.09 -14.56
N ILE A 78 -15.60 7.47 -14.54
CA ILE A 78 -14.87 7.96 -15.73
C ILE A 78 -13.85 6.96 -16.27
N GLY A 79 -13.70 5.80 -15.64
CA GLY A 79 -12.80 4.73 -16.02
C GLY A 79 -11.43 4.78 -15.33
N PRO A 80 -10.84 3.60 -15.05
CA PRO A 80 -9.53 3.50 -14.39
C PRO A 80 -8.38 4.06 -15.24
N ARG A 81 -8.46 4.00 -16.57
CA ARG A 81 -7.46 4.58 -17.47
C ARG A 81 -7.25 6.07 -17.21
N TYR A 82 -8.33 6.84 -17.23
CA TYR A 82 -8.27 8.29 -17.03
C TYR A 82 -7.87 8.66 -15.60
N VAL A 83 -8.43 7.98 -14.61
CA VAL A 83 -8.16 8.28 -13.20
C VAL A 83 -6.70 8.01 -12.84
N LEU A 84 -6.12 6.91 -13.30
CA LEU A 84 -4.70 6.62 -13.09
C LEU A 84 -3.80 7.64 -13.78
N SER A 85 -4.10 7.98 -15.05
CA SER A 85 -3.31 8.99 -15.77
C SER A 85 -3.37 10.34 -15.09
N LEU A 86 -4.56 10.82 -14.75
CA LEU A 86 -4.75 12.12 -14.11
C LEU A 86 -4.16 12.15 -12.71
N GLY A 87 -4.28 11.06 -11.93
CA GLY A 87 -3.72 10.96 -10.60
C GLY A 87 -2.20 11.09 -10.58
N ILE A 88 -1.50 10.38 -11.47
CA ILE A 88 -0.03 10.49 -11.58
C ILE A 88 0.40 11.85 -12.16
N ALA A 89 -0.29 12.36 -13.18
CA ALA A 89 -0.01 13.69 -13.70
C ALA A 89 -0.22 14.78 -12.62
N TRP A 90 -1.21 14.60 -11.76
CA TRP A 90 -1.41 15.45 -10.58
C TRP A 90 -0.23 15.35 -9.61
N CYS A 91 0.28 14.14 -9.34
CA CYS A 91 1.46 13.94 -8.49
C CYS A 91 2.68 14.67 -9.04
N SER A 92 2.90 14.65 -10.37
CA SER A 92 3.96 15.40 -11.03
C SER A 92 3.90 16.91 -10.71
N VAL A 93 2.70 17.53 -10.79
CA VAL A 93 2.51 18.94 -10.44
C VAL A 93 2.91 19.21 -8.99
N PHE A 94 2.48 18.37 -8.05
CA PHE A 94 2.80 18.55 -6.63
C PHE A 94 4.25 18.20 -6.28
N ALA A 95 4.91 17.34 -7.05
CA ALA A 95 6.36 17.13 -6.96
C ALA A 95 7.10 18.39 -7.37
N VAL A 96 6.74 19.03 -8.49
CA VAL A 96 7.30 20.33 -8.91
C VAL A 96 7.05 21.41 -7.85
N LEU A 97 5.82 21.53 -7.35
CA LEU A 97 5.49 22.50 -6.31
C LEU A 97 6.33 22.28 -5.05
N THR A 98 6.60 21.03 -4.66
CA THR A 98 7.50 20.72 -3.52
C THR A 98 8.90 21.30 -3.74
N ALA A 99 9.45 21.19 -4.96
CA ALA A 99 10.76 21.75 -5.30
C ALA A 99 10.78 23.29 -5.35
N LEU A 100 9.65 23.91 -5.63
CA LEU A 100 9.54 25.36 -5.82
C LEU A 100 9.26 26.16 -4.54
N VAL A 101 8.83 25.54 -3.44
CA VAL A 101 8.61 26.27 -2.18
C VAL A 101 9.91 26.91 -1.70
N PRO A 102 10.00 28.24 -1.56
CA PRO A 102 11.22 28.87 -1.08
C PRO A 102 11.27 28.87 0.47
N PRO A 103 12.44 28.65 1.09
CA PRO A 103 12.56 28.63 2.55
C PRO A 103 12.32 30.00 3.19
N THR A 104 12.49 31.06 2.41
CA THR A 104 12.27 32.45 2.83
C THR A 104 10.79 32.86 2.88
N LEU A 105 9.90 32.03 2.35
CA LEU A 105 8.46 32.32 2.35
C LEU A 105 7.90 32.27 3.79
N ARG A 106 7.20 33.33 4.19
CA ARG A 106 6.51 33.34 5.47
C ARG A 106 5.45 32.22 5.50
N GLY A 107 5.63 31.22 6.38
CA GLY A 107 4.76 30.04 6.43
C GLY A 107 5.13 28.94 5.41
N ALA A 108 6.38 28.90 4.92
CA ALA A 108 6.87 27.89 3.98
C ALA A 108 6.52 26.45 4.39
N LEU A 109 6.58 26.16 5.69
CA LEU A 109 6.25 24.82 6.22
C LEU A 109 4.77 24.48 5.98
N LEU A 110 3.85 25.42 6.20
CA LEU A 110 2.43 25.21 5.94
C LEU A 110 2.18 24.98 4.44
N VAL A 111 2.84 25.78 3.59
CA VAL A 111 2.73 25.60 2.14
C VAL A 111 3.26 24.23 1.73
N LEU A 112 4.39 23.80 2.28
CA LEU A 112 4.97 22.48 2.01
C LEU A 112 4.01 21.36 2.49
N ALA A 113 3.37 21.51 3.65
CA ALA A 113 2.38 20.56 4.14
C ALA A 113 1.14 20.49 3.23
N LEU A 114 0.63 21.64 2.76
CA LEU A 114 -0.49 21.70 1.82
C LEU A 114 -0.15 21.07 0.46
N VAL A 115 1.07 21.30 -0.03
CA VAL A 115 1.58 20.67 -1.26
C VAL A 115 1.66 19.15 -1.06
N ARG A 116 2.15 18.67 0.08
CA ARG A 116 2.20 17.23 0.38
C ARG A 116 0.82 16.62 0.55
N PHE A 117 -0.13 17.35 1.16
CA PHE A 117 -1.53 16.94 1.20
C PHE A 117 -2.09 16.75 -0.22
N GLY A 118 -1.86 17.73 -1.10
CA GLY A 118 -2.28 17.66 -2.51
C GLY A 118 -1.65 16.49 -3.26
N LEU A 119 -0.38 16.17 -3.01
CA LEU A 119 0.25 14.96 -3.56
C LEU A 119 -0.49 13.69 -3.09
N GLY A 120 -0.83 13.61 -1.80
CA GLY A 120 -1.60 12.50 -1.23
C GLY A 120 -2.96 12.30 -1.90
N VAL A 121 -3.64 13.39 -2.29
CA VAL A 121 -4.91 13.33 -3.06
C VAL A 121 -4.71 12.63 -4.40
N GLY A 122 -3.64 12.96 -5.14
CA GLY A 122 -3.33 12.32 -6.43
C GLY A 122 -3.02 10.83 -6.27
N GLU A 123 -2.16 10.50 -5.33
CA GLU A 123 -1.77 9.11 -5.10
C GLU A 123 -2.91 8.21 -4.57
N ALA A 124 -3.94 8.79 -3.94
CA ALA A 124 -5.12 8.04 -3.49
C ALA A 124 -5.84 7.33 -4.63
N THR A 125 -5.62 7.73 -5.88
CA THR A 125 -6.22 7.11 -7.07
C THR A 125 -5.60 5.77 -7.43
N MET A 126 -4.32 5.55 -7.09
CA MET A 126 -3.50 4.45 -7.64
C MET A 126 -4.12 3.07 -7.40
N TYR A 127 -4.29 2.65 -6.17
CA TYR A 127 -4.72 1.27 -5.90
C TYR A 127 -6.20 0.99 -6.16
N PRO A 128 -7.14 1.90 -5.84
CA PRO A 128 -8.55 1.69 -6.18
C PRO A 128 -8.79 1.60 -7.69
N ALA A 129 -8.13 2.45 -8.49
CA ALA A 129 -8.28 2.42 -9.93
C ALA A 129 -7.54 1.22 -10.58
N ALA A 130 -6.32 0.87 -10.09
CA ALA A 130 -5.60 -0.30 -10.55
C ALA A 130 -6.38 -1.60 -10.28
N SER A 131 -7.01 -1.73 -9.11
CA SER A 131 -7.85 -2.89 -8.80
C SER A 131 -9.06 -3.01 -9.74
N GLN A 132 -9.72 -1.89 -10.06
CA GLN A 132 -10.82 -1.88 -11.04
C GLN A 132 -10.35 -2.20 -12.46
N PHE A 133 -9.14 -1.77 -12.83
CA PHE A 133 -8.55 -2.15 -14.10
C PHE A 133 -8.31 -3.66 -14.17
N VAL A 134 -7.73 -4.25 -13.12
CA VAL A 134 -7.53 -5.71 -13.02
C VAL A 134 -8.85 -6.47 -13.10
N GLU A 135 -9.90 -5.96 -12.45
CA GLU A 135 -11.22 -6.57 -12.50
C GLU A 135 -11.78 -6.66 -13.93
N ARG A 136 -11.53 -5.64 -14.76
CA ARG A 136 -12.00 -5.57 -16.16
C ARG A 136 -11.14 -6.36 -17.13
N TRP A 137 -9.83 -6.49 -16.87
CA TRP A 137 -8.85 -7.04 -17.79
C TRP A 137 -8.42 -8.48 -17.50
N PHE A 138 -8.72 -8.99 -16.29
CA PHE A 138 -8.26 -10.31 -15.86
C PHE A 138 -9.41 -11.22 -15.49
N PRO A 139 -9.32 -12.51 -15.92
CA PRO A 139 -10.18 -13.58 -15.42
C PRO A 139 -10.07 -13.69 -13.90
N VAL A 140 -11.13 -14.17 -13.23
CA VAL A 140 -11.19 -14.27 -11.76
C VAL A 140 -9.99 -15.02 -11.18
N GLY A 141 -9.60 -16.13 -11.82
CA GLY A 141 -8.47 -16.96 -11.37
C GLY A 141 -7.09 -16.30 -11.49
N GLU A 142 -6.93 -15.22 -12.27
CA GLU A 142 -5.66 -14.53 -12.50
C GLU A 142 -5.55 -13.19 -11.75
N ARG A 143 -6.65 -12.65 -11.22
CA ARG A 143 -6.70 -11.34 -10.54
C ARG A 143 -5.74 -11.24 -9.35
N GLY A 144 -5.61 -12.33 -8.59
CA GLY A 144 -4.67 -12.39 -7.46
C GLY A 144 -3.22 -12.22 -7.89
N LYS A 145 -2.80 -12.86 -8.99
CA LYS A 145 -1.46 -12.73 -9.56
C LYS A 145 -1.20 -11.32 -10.10
N ALA A 146 -2.18 -10.73 -10.77
CA ALA A 146 -2.09 -9.37 -11.31
C ALA A 146 -1.92 -8.34 -10.17
N ASN A 147 -2.75 -8.40 -9.13
CA ASN A 147 -2.63 -7.54 -7.96
C ASN A 147 -1.30 -7.78 -7.21
N GLY A 148 -0.88 -9.03 -7.07
CA GLY A 148 0.42 -9.37 -6.48
C GLY A 148 1.59 -8.72 -7.21
N LEU A 149 1.57 -8.69 -8.55
CA LEU A 149 2.58 -8.01 -9.34
C LEU A 149 2.55 -6.49 -9.12
N ILE A 150 1.36 -5.87 -9.07
CA ILE A 150 1.23 -4.43 -8.79
C ILE A 150 1.82 -4.09 -7.41
N PHE A 151 1.50 -4.88 -6.38
CA PHE A 151 2.03 -4.67 -5.04
C PHE A 151 3.53 -4.99 -4.90
N ALA A 152 4.10 -5.85 -5.76
CA ALA A 152 5.54 -6.04 -5.82
C ALA A 152 6.28 -4.75 -6.24
N GLY A 153 5.63 -3.86 -7.01
CA GLY A 153 6.12 -2.53 -7.33
C GLY A 153 6.39 -1.66 -6.09
N VAL A 154 5.61 -1.84 -5.01
CA VAL A 154 5.83 -1.16 -3.72
C VAL A 154 7.23 -1.44 -3.18
N GLY A 155 7.59 -2.72 -3.07
CA GLY A 155 8.90 -3.12 -2.57
C GLY A 155 10.04 -2.68 -3.46
N ALA A 156 9.87 -2.80 -4.78
CA ALA A 156 10.87 -2.34 -5.76
C ALA A 156 11.07 -0.82 -5.69
N GLY A 157 9.99 -0.04 -5.68
CA GLY A 157 10.04 1.42 -5.58
C GLY A 157 10.66 1.87 -4.28
N ALA A 158 10.12 1.41 -3.14
CA ALA A 158 10.63 1.80 -1.83
C ALA A 158 12.10 1.38 -1.60
N GLY A 159 12.50 0.20 -2.10
CA GLY A 159 13.88 -0.30 -1.97
C GLY A 159 14.89 0.45 -2.84
N LEU A 160 14.53 0.79 -4.09
CA LEU A 160 15.44 1.47 -5.01
C LEU A 160 15.52 2.99 -4.77
N THR A 161 14.49 3.58 -4.17
CA THR A 161 14.43 5.03 -3.95
C THR A 161 15.58 5.59 -3.11
N PRO A 162 15.96 5.01 -1.95
CA PRO A 162 17.02 5.59 -1.13
C PRO A 162 18.36 5.77 -1.88
N PRO A 163 18.93 4.76 -2.55
CA PRO A 163 20.17 4.96 -3.28
C PRO A 163 20.04 5.90 -4.48
N LEU A 164 18.93 5.80 -5.24
CA LEU A 164 18.67 6.63 -6.40
C LEU A 164 18.56 8.12 -6.02
N VAL A 165 17.69 8.42 -5.08
CA VAL A 165 17.44 9.80 -4.62
C VAL A 165 18.69 10.38 -3.94
N THR A 166 19.39 9.58 -3.12
CA THR A 166 20.65 10.04 -2.50
C THR A 166 21.71 10.36 -3.56
N ALA A 167 21.85 9.56 -4.63
CA ALA A 167 22.79 9.84 -5.71
C ALA A 167 22.44 11.16 -6.45
N ILE A 168 21.16 11.43 -6.66
CA ILE A 168 20.70 12.69 -7.27
C ILE A 168 20.98 13.86 -6.33
N ILE A 169 20.65 13.74 -5.06
CA ILE A 169 20.83 14.78 -4.05
C ILE A 169 22.30 15.18 -3.92
N LEU A 170 23.21 14.22 -3.88
CA LEU A 170 24.64 14.47 -3.75
C LEU A 170 25.26 15.19 -4.94
N ARG A 171 24.66 15.07 -6.14
CA ARG A 171 25.18 15.69 -7.37
C ARG A 171 24.49 17.01 -7.70
N HIS A 172 23.20 17.12 -7.47
CA HIS A 172 22.36 18.20 -8.00
C HIS A 172 21.50 18.89 -6.92
N GLY A 173 21.61 18.46 -5.65
CA GLY A 173 20.80 18.96 -4.54
C GLY A 173 19.42 18.29 -4.44
N TRP A 174 18.76 18.50 -3.31
CA TRP A 174 17.51 17.78 -2.98
C TRP A 174 16.32 18.15 -3.89
N ARG A 175 16.26 19.39 -4.39
CA ARG A 175 15.21 19.82 -5.33
C ARG A 175 15.24 19.05 -6.64
N ALA A 176 16.42 18.69 -7.12
CA ALA A 176 16.58 17.91 -8.34
C ALA A 176 15.91 16.54 -8.25
N ALA A 177 15.83 15.94 -7.05
CA ALA A 177 15.13 14.66 -6.86
C ALA A 177 13.62 14.80 -7.12
N PHE A 178 13.00 15.91 -6.75
CA PHE A 178 11.58 16.16 -7.03
C PHE A 178 11.32 16.51 -8.50
N TRP A 179 12.22 17.23 -9.15
CA TRP A 179 12.16 17.44 -10.60
C TRP A 179 12.27 16.12 -11.36
N PHE A 180 13.15 15.24 -10.91
CA PHE A 180 13.30 13.89 -11.47
C PHE A 180 12.02 13.06 -11.31
N SER A 181 11.43 13.04 -10.11
CA SER A 181 10.13 12.41 -9.87
C SER A 181 9.07 12.94 -10.83
N ALA A 182 8.95 14.28 -10.92
CA ALA A 182 7.94 14.90 -11.77
C ALA A 182 8.07 14.52 -13.27
N VAL A 183 9.30 14.44 -13.78
CA VAL A 183 9.55 13.99 -15.17
C VAL A 183 9.13 12.53 -15.35
N ILE A 184 9.46 11.65 -14.40
CA ILE A 184 9.07 10.24 -14.45
C ILE A 184 7.55 10.12 -14.40
N ASP A 185 6.88 10.84 -13.53
CA ASP A 185 5.41 10.85 -13.41
C ASP A 185 4.74 11.22 -14.73
N VAL A 186 5.22 12.29 -15.39
CA VAL A 186 4.69 12.69 -16.69
C VAL A 186 4.86 11.58 -17.72
N VAL A 187 6.07 10.99 -17.81
CA VAL A 187 6.36 9.92 -18.77
C VAL A 187 5.48 8.70 -18.49
N VAL A 188 5.40 8.29 -17.23
CA VAL A 188 4.63 7.09 -16.82
C VAL A 188 3.14 7.30 -17.04
N SER A 189 2.61 8.49 -16.71
CA SER A 189 1.22 8.87 -16.95
C SER A 189 0.89 8.88 -18.45
N LEU A 190 1.76 9.48 -19.26
CA LEU A 190 1.55 9.58 -20.71
C LEU A 190 1.56 8.21 -21.38
N VAL A 191 2.54 7.36 -21.05
CA VAL A 191 2.62 6.00 -21.60
C VAL A 191 1.38 5.20 -21.22
N TRP A 192 0.93 5.27 -19.96
CA TRP A 192 -0.31 4.63 -19.52
C TRP A 192 -1.52 5.14 -20.30
N TYR A 193 -1.67 6.45 -20.43
CA TYR A 193 -2.78 7.06 -21.15
C TYR A 193 -2.83 6.61 -22.61
N LEU A 194 -1.70 6.49 -23.28
CA LEU A 194 -1.63 6.08 -24.68
C LEU A 194 -1.84 4.58 -24.87
N ALA A 195 -1.24 3.77 -23.99
CA ALA A 195 -1.27 2.31 -24.10
C ALA A 195 -2.54 1.68 -23.56
N ALA A 196 -3.05 2.11 -22.37
CA ALA A 196 -4.20 1.46 -21.75
C ALA A 196 -5.53 1.82 -22.40
N ARG A 197 -6.52 0.94 -22.23
CA ARG A 197 -7.93 1.17 -22.53
C ARG A 197 -8.76 0.69 -21.35
N ASP A 198 -9.98 1.23 -21.18
CA ASP A 198 -10.84 0.84 -20.06
C ASP A 198 -11.41 -0.57 -20.22
N HIS A 199 -11.59 -1.04 -21.45
CA HIS A 199 -12.06 -2.38 -21.75
C HIS A 199 -11.15 -3.10 -22.74
N PRO A 200 -10.95 -4.43 -22.61
CA PRO A 200 -10.16 -5.22 -23.58
C PRO A 200 -10.65 -5.13 -25.02
N ALA A 201 -11.98 -5.00 -25.20
CA ALA A 201 -12.60 -4.88 -26.50
C ALA A 201 -12.19 -3.61 -27.28
N GLU A 202 -11.83 -2.54 -26.57
CA GLU A 202 -11.43 -1.24 -27.15
C GLU A 202 -9.95 -1.22 -27.56
N HIS A 203 -9.16 -2.22 -27.16
CA HIS A 203 -7.73 -2.19 -27.38
C HIS A 203 -7.36 -2.84 -28.71
N PRO A 204 -6.69 -2.12 -29.64
CA PRO A 204 -6.45 -2.60 -31.01
C PRO A 204 -5.54 -3.83 -31.09
N CYS A 205 -4.67 -4.04 -30.12
CA CYS A 205 -3.71 -5.15 -30.11
C CYS A 205 -4.20 -6.39 -29.35
N VAL A 206 -5.41 -6.39 -28.79
CA VAL A 206 -5.96 -7.56 -28.06
C VAL A 206 -6.58 -8.52 -29.08
N GLY A 207 -6.06 -9.74 -29.13
CA GLY A 207 -6.57 -10.80 -30.02
C GLY A 207 -7.92 -11.36 -29.56
N GLU A 208 -8.69 -11.94 -30.50
CA GLU A 208 -10.01 -12.51 -30.20
C GLU A 208 -9.97 -13.62 -29.16
N ALA A 209 -8.90 -14.42 -29.12
CA ALA A 209 -8.71 -15.45 -28.11
C ALA A 209 -8.60 -14.85 -26.68
N GLU A 210 -7.90 -13.73 -26.52
CA GLU A 210 -7.77 -13.03 -25.25
C GLU A 210 -9.09 -12.36 -24.85
N LYS A 211 -9.81 -11.77 -25.80
CA LYS A 211 -11.16 -11.21 -25.56
C LYS A 211 -12.16 -12.29 -25.12
N THR A 212 -12.13 -13.45 -25.77
CA THR A 212 -13.02 -14.57 -25.44
C THR A 212 -12.70 -15.13 -24.06
N LEU A 213 -11.41 -15.26 -23.70
CA LEU A 213 -10.98 -15.71 -22.39
C LEU A 213 -11.51 -14.80 -21.27
N ILE A 214 -11.33 -13.48 -21.44
CA ILE A 214 -11.77 -12.49 -20.45
C ILE A 214 -13.30 -12.42 -20.40
N GLY A 215 -13.98 -12.37 -21.54
CA GLY A 215 -15.44 -12.24 -21.63
C GLY A 215 -16.20 -13.51 -21.24
N GLY A 216 -15.65 -14.69 -21.52
CA GLY A 216 -16.27 -15.97 -21.20
C GLY A 216 -16.44 -16.22 -19.70
N GLU A 217 -15.45 -15.87 -18.90
CA GLU A 217 -15.52 -15.99 -17.43
C GLU A 217 -16.34 -14.86 -16.78
N GLN A 218 -16.32 -13.65 -17.34
CA GLN A 218 -17.15 -12.55 -16.85
C GLN A 218 -18.64 -12.83 -17.02
N ASN A 219 -19.02 -13.48 -18.13
CA ASN A 219 -20.41 -13.90 -18.38
C ASN A 219 -20.87 -15.04 -17.45
N GLN A 220 -19.95 -15.91 -17.02
CA GLN A 220 -20.26 -16.99 -16.07
C GLN A 220 -20.38 -16.48 -14.62
N SER A 221 -19.61 -15.44 -14.28
CA SER A 221 -19.59 -14.87 -12.92
C SER A 221 -20.70 -13.82 -12.66
N SER A 222 -21.39 -13.37 -13.71
CA SER A 222 -22.47 -12.38 -13.61
C SER A 222 -23.68 -12.77 -14.50
N PRO A 223 -24.48 -13.75 -14.10
CA PRO A 223 -25.64 -14.18 -14.92
C PRO A 223 -26.73 -13.11 -15.10
N ALA A 224 -26.75 -12.06 -14.29
CA ALA A 224 -27.86 -11.12 -14.20
C ALA A 224 -27.68 -9.80 -15.00
N ILE A 225 -26.44 -9.35 -15.26
CA ILE A 225 -26.19 -8.02 -15.86
C ILE A 225 -26.36 -8.03 -17.39
N VAL A 226 -26.19 -9.19 -18.05
CA VAL A 226 -26.21 -9.28 -19.53
C VAL A 226 -27.61 -9.30 -20.13
N ARG A 227 -28.67 -9.55 -19.34
CA ARG A 227 -30.06 -9.69 -19.88
C ARG A 227 -30.89 -8.41 -19.86
N GLY A 228 -30.34 -7.24 -19.50
CA GLY A 228 -31.12 -6.00 -19.52
C GLY A 228 -32.32 -5.97 -18.57
N GLU A 229 -32.46 -6.98 -17.73
CA GLU A 229 -33.47 -6.96 -16.67
C GLU A 229 -32.99 -6.08 -15.53
N PRO A 230 -33.82 -5.15 -15.02
CA PRO A 230 -33.48 -4.37 -13.86
C PRO A 230 -33.38 -5.34 -12.68
N THR A 231 -32.16 -5.80 -12.38
CA THR A 231 -31.92 -6.67 -11.23
C THR A 231 -32.44 -5.96 -9.99
N ARG A 232 -33.33 -6.61 -9.24
CA ARG A 232 -33.82 -6.17 -7.91
C ARG A 232 -32.65 -5.87 -6.94
N ASP A 233 -31.42 -6.29 -7.27
CA ASP A 233 -30.22 -6.12 -6.46
C ASP A 233 -29.50 -4.77 -6.64
N ALA A 234 -29.86 -3.95 -7.64
CA ALA A 234 -29.30 -2.61 -7.83
C ALA A 234 -29.68 -1.60 -6.71
N LYS A 235 -30.52 -1.99 -5.75
CA LYS A 235 -30.95 -1.18 -4.60
C LYS A 235 -30.57 -1.78 -3.23
N ARG A 236 -29.67 -2.76 -3.17
CA ARG A 236 -29.24 -3.22 -1.84
C ARG A 236 -28.39 -2.10 -1.22
N SER A 237 -28.99 -1.34 -0.31
CA SER A 237 -28.29 -0.31 0.43
C SER A 237 -27.23 -0.96 1.31
N ILE A 238 -25.96 -0.55 1.12
CA ILE A 238 -24.84 -0.91 2.00
C ILE A 238 -25.30 -0.61 3.43
N SER A 239 -25.30 -1.62 4.29
CA SER A 239 -25.67 -1.42 5.69
C SER A 239 -24.50 -0.82 6.47
N TRP A 240 -24.23 0.48 6.24
CA TRP A 240 -23.15 1.21 6.91
C TRP A 240 -23.17 1.03 8.44
N THR A 241 -24.37 1.04 9.04
CA THR A 241 -24.50 0.85 10.47
C THR A 241 -23.95 -0.50 10.93
N LYS A 242 -24.29 -1.58 10.23
CA LYS A 242 -23.80 -2.92 10.57
C LYS A 242 -22.29 -3.05 10.42
N ILE A 243 -21.73 -2.48 9.34
CA ILE A 243 -20.28 -2.52 9.08
C ILE A 243 -19.52 -1.73 10.15
N LEU A 244 -19.97 -0.49 10.44
CA LEU A 244 -19.30 0.39 11.39
C LEU A 244 -19.45 -0.06 12.85
N THR A 245 -20.50 -0.82 13.18
CA THR A 245 -20.70 -1.39 14.53
C THR A 245 -20.17 -2.80 14.70
N SER A 246 -19.65 -3.41 13.62
CA SER A 246 -19.05 -4.76 13.69
C SER A 246 -17.76 -4.74 14.50
N ARG A 247 -17.71 -5.60 15.51
CA ARG A 247 -16.54 -5.80 16.35
C ARG A 247 -15.33 -6.29 15.54
N GLU A 248 -15.58 -7.16 14.59
CA GLU A 248 -14.56 -7.75 13.71
C GLU A 248 -13.95 -6.69 12.80
N VAL A 249 -14.76 -5.83 12.17
CA VAL A 249 -14.29 -4.72 11.33
C VAL A 249 -13.51 -3.71 12.16
N PHE A 250 -13.99 -3.37 13.35
CA PHE A 250 -13.28 -2.45 14.24
C PHE A 250 -11.92 -3.01 14.68
N ALA A 251 -11.87 -4.27 15.13
CA ALA A 251 -10.63 -4.92 15.55
C ALA A 251 -9.64 -5.06 14.39
N LEU A 252 -10.11 -5.43 13.19
CA LEU A 252 -9.29 -5.50 11.98
C LEU A 252 -8.73 -4.13 11.60
N THR A 253 -9.56 -3.09 11.60
CA THR A 253 -9.15 -1.71 11.29
C THR A 253 -8.14 -1.19 12.29
N LEU A 254 -8.36 -1.43 13.59
CA LEU A 254 -7.43 -1.03 14.65
C LEU A 254 -6.10 -1.77 14.52
N SER A 255 -6.12 -3.07 14.26
CA SER A 255 -4.89 -3.84 14.05
C SER A 255 -4.14 -3.38 12.79
N TYR A 256 -4.87 -3.02 11.71
CA TYR A 256 -4.24 -2.47 10.50
C TYR A 256 -3.69 -1.06 10.72
N PHE A 257 -4.34 -0.25 11.57
CA PHE A 257 -3.78 1.02 12.04
C PHE A 257 -2.40 0.80 12.68
N THR A 258 -2.28 -0.19 13.58
CA THR A 258 -1.01 -0.48 14.27
C THR A 258 0.06 -1.01 13.29
N PHE A 259 -0.33 -1.87 12.35
CA PHE A 259 0.54 -2.36 11.29
C PHE A 259 1.13 -1.21 10.47
N VAL A 260 0.28 -0.31 9.97
CA VAL A 260 0.72 0.80 9.13
C VAL A 260 1.50 1.83 9.96
N TYR A 261 1.15 2.05 11.25
CA TYR A 261 1.94 2.88 12.15
C TYR A 261 3.42 2.42 12.18
N VAL A 262 3.65 1.13 12.39
CA VAL A 262 5.00 0.55 12.44
C VAL A 262 5.68 0.63 11.06
N ALA A 263 4.97 0.30 9.99
CA ALA A 263 5.51 0.36 8.63
C ALA A 263 6.01 1.78 8.27
N TRP A 264 5.26 2.82 8.68
CA TRP A 264 5.62 4.20 8.35
C TRP A 264 6.86 4.73 9.07
N ILE A 265 7.31 4.14 10.15
CA ILE A 265 8.62 4.46 10.74
C ILE A 265 9.73 4.18 9.71
N PHE A 266 9.62 3.08 8.98
CA PHE A 266 10.61 2.72 7.96
C PHE A 266 10.51 3.61 6.72
N PHE A 267 9.31 3.98 6.29
CA PHE A 267 9.12 4.86 5.12
C PHE A 267 9.52 6.31 5.39
N ALA A 268 9.17 6.84 6.57
CA ALA A 268 9.38 8.25 6.89
C ALA A 268 10.71 8.53 7.61
N TRP A 269 11.10 7.69 8.56
CA TRP A 269 12.11 8.06 9.54
C TRP A 269 13.38 7.22 9.49
N PHE A 270 13.36 6.02 8.93
CA PHE A 270 14.49 5.10 9.02
C PHE A 270 15.77 5.65 8.37
N TYR A 271 15.66 6.32 7.21
CA TYR A 271 16.81 6.97 6.59
C TYR A 271 17.39 8.09 7.47
N ILE A 272 16.50 8.94 8.01
CA ILE A 272 16.88 10.04 8.90
C ILE A 272 17.53 9.49 10.17
N TYR A 273 16.97 8.44 10.76
CA TYR A 273 17.51 7.75 11.92
C TYR A 273 18.93 7.22 11.67
N MET A 274 19.18 6.58 10.53
CA MET A 274 20.51 6.08 10.15
C MET A 274 21.50 7.24 9.96
N ALA A 275 21.11 8.33 9.33
CA ALA A 275 21.98 9.46 9.04
C ALA A 275 22.26 10.34 10.27
N GLN A 276 21.20 10.71 11.02
CA GLN A 276 21.34 11.70 12.11
C GLN A 276 21.64 11.07 13.46
N VAL A 277 21.07 9.88 13.75
CA VAL A 277 21.19 9.26 15.08
C VAL A 277 22.32 8.24 15.12
N ARG A 278 22.44 7.42 14.09
CA ARG A 278 23.51 6.42 13.97
C ARG A 278 24.80 6.99 13.38
N GLY A 279 24.80 8.24 12.95
CA GLY A 279 26.00 8.97 12.49
C GLY A 279 26.57 8.45 11.17
N LEU A 280 25.77 7.73 10.37
CA LEU A 280 26.22 7.20 9.08
C LEU A 280 26.23 8.32 8.02
N ASN A 281 27.18 8.24 7.09
CA ASN A 281 27.13 9.11 5.93
C ASN A 281 25.90 8.80 5.03
N LEU A 282 25.51 9.76 4.20
CA LEU A 282 24.29 9.66 3.40
C LEU A 282 24.24 8.44 2.48
N LYS A 283 25.39 8.05 1.89
CA LYS A 283 25.46 6.87 1.01
C LYS A 283 25.24 5.56 1.78
N THR A 284 25.89 5.40 2.92
CA THR A 284 25.73 4.23 3.78
C THR A 284 24.33 4.16 4.36
N SER A 285 23.75 5.31 4.77
CA SER A 285 22.36 5.41 5.23
C SER A 285 21.38 4.96 4.13
N ALA A 286 21.62 5.32 2.87
CA ALA A 286 20.80 4.90 1.75
C ALA A 286 20.83 3.36 1.55
N VAL A 287 22.02 2.75 1.62
CA VAL A 287 22.17 1.30 1.49
C VAL A 287 21.45 0.57 2.62
N PHE A 288 21.66 0.98 3.88
CA PHE A 288 20.96 0.35 5.00
C PHE A 288 19.44 0.58 4.93
N SER A 289 18.98 1.70 4.37
CA SER A 289 17.54 1.97 4.23
C SER A 289 16.85 1.12 3.16
N MET A 290 17.59 0.42 2.30
CA MET A 290 17.02 -0.60 1.41
C MET A 290 16.62 -1.87 2.17
N LEU A 291 17.33 -2.23 3.24
CA LEU A 291 17.17 -3.51 3.93
C LEU A 291 15.73 -3.75 4.44
N PRO A 292 15.07 -2.80 5.12
CA PRO A 292 13.68 -2.97 5.53
C PRO A 292 12.75 -3.26 4.36
N PHE A 293 12.92 -2.58 3.23
CA PHE A 293 12.05 -2.74 2.06
C PHE A 293 12.26 -4.07 1.35
N ILE A 294 13.49 -4.54 1.26
CA ILE A 294 13.81 -5.89 0.76
C ILE A 294 13.17 -6.93 1.69
N ALA A 295 13.35 -6.78 3.00
CA ALA A 295 12.77 -7.69 3.98
C ALA A 295 11.23 -7.67 3.96
N MET A 296 10.59 -6.49 3.83
CA MET A 296 9.15 -6.33 3.65
C MET A 296 8.66 -7.07 2.40
N THR A 297 9.37 -6.96 1.28
CA THR A 297 9.02 -7.65 0.02
C THR A 297 9.06 -9.17 0.20
N ILE A 298 10.13 -9.69 0.81
CA ILE A 298 10.27 -11.12 1.11
C ILE A 298 9.16 -11.57 2.07
N GLY A 299 8.90 -10.79 3.14
CA GLY A 299 7.85 -11.06 4.13
C GLY A 299 6.46 -11.09 3.50
N CYS A 300 6.15 -10.14 2.61
CA CYS A 300 4.87 -10.07 1.92
C CYS A 300 4.65 -11.27 0.98
N LEU A 301 5.64 -11.61 0.17
CA LEU A 301 5.56 -12.75 -0.76
C LEU A 301 5.50 -14.09 -0.03
N GLY A 302 6.34 -14.26 1.00
CA GLY A 302 6.37 -15.48 1.81
C GLY A 302 5.16 -15.62 2.72
N GLY A 303 4.65 -14.50 3.25
CA GLY A 303 3.55 -14.48 4.22
C GLY A 303 2.26 -15.10 3.69
N GLY A 304 1.91 -14.83 2.42
CA GLY A 304 0.75 -15.43 1.77
C GLY A 304 0.87 -16.95 1.68
N ALA A 305 1.99 -17.46 1.18
CA ALA A 305 2.23 -18.89 1.05
C ALA A 305 2.25 -19.61 2.42
N VAL A 306 2.87 -18.99 3.43
CA VAL A 306 2.89 -19.52 4.81
C VAL A 306 1.49 -19.51 5.41
N SER A 307 0.71 -18.43 5.21
CA SER A 307 -0.69 -18.33 5.66
C SER A 307 -1.55 -19.45 5.07
N ASP A 308 -1.43 -19.69 3.76
CA ASP A 308 -2.22 -20.72 3.08
C ASP A 308 -1.80 -22.14 3.52
N TRP A 309 -0.51 -22.39 3.69
CA TRP A 309 0.00 -23.66 4.21
C TRP A 309 -0.47 -23.94 5.64
N ILE A 310 -0.41 -22.92 6.54
CA ILE A 310 -0.91 -23.05 7.93
C ILE A 310 -2.43 -23.28 7.91
N THR A 311 -3.16 -22.54 7.06
CA THR A 311 -4.62 -22.70 6.94
C THR A 311 -5.00 -24.13 6.54
N ALA A 312 -4.31 -24.69 5.55
CA ALA A 312 -4.56 -26.04 5.06
C ALA A 312 -4.26 -27.12 6.13
N ARG A 313 -3.27 -26.86 7.02
CA ARG A 313 -2.82 -27.87 8.00
C ARG A 313 -3.46 -27.72 9.39
N PHE A 314 -3.71 -26.48 9.82
CA PHE A 314 -4.13 -26.16 11.19
C PHE A 314 -5.47 -25.39 11.25
N GLY A 315 -6.11 -25.18 10.10
CA GLY A 315 -7.40 -24.53 9.98
C GLY A 315 -7.33 -23.00 9.78
N LEU A 316 -8.47 -22.43 9.39
CA LEU A 316 -8.60 -21.04 8.94
C LEU A 316 -8.12 -20.02 10.00
N ARG A 317 -8.51 -20.22 11.27
CA ARG A 317 -8.14 -19.30 12.36
C ARG A 317 -6.64 -19.25 12.60
N ALA A 318 -5.93 -20.39 12.47
CA ALA A 318 -4.48 -20.43 12.64
C ALA A 318 -3.74 -19.66 11.54
N GLY A 319 -4.09 -19.89 10.29
CA GLY A 319 -3.42 -19.20 9.17
C GLY A 319 -3.83 -17.73 9.01
N ARG A 320 -5.10 -17.40 9.29
CA ARG A 320 -5.65 -16.05 9.06
C ARG A 320 -5.51 -15.10 10.25
N CYS A 321 -5.49 -15.61 11.50
CA CYS A 321 -5.44 -14.76 12.70
C CYS A 321 -4.18 -14.99 13.54
N LEU A 322 -3.80 -16.23 13.82
CA LEU A 322 -2.65 -16.50 14.70
C LEU A 322 -1.32 -16.12 14.05
N LEU A 323 -1.14 -16.37 12.75
CA LEU A 323 0.08 -15.98 12.03
C LEU A 323 0.30 -14.45 12.06
N PRO A 324 -0.68 -13.58 11.71
CA PRO A 324 -0.53 -12.14 11.87
C PRO A 324 -0.29 -11.68 13.31
N ALA A 325 -0.96 -12.29 14.30
CA ALA A 325 -0.73 -11.99 15.71
C ALA A 325 0.73 -12.26 16.13
N LEU A 326 1.26 -13.44 15.78
CA LEU A 326 2.65 -13.81 16.06
C LEU A 326 3.64 -12.91 15.31
N SER A 327 3.34 -12.55 14.06
CA SER A 327 4.18 -11.64 13.27
C SER A 327 4.26 -10.26 13.91
N LEU A 328 3.16 -9.66 14.33
CA LEU A 328 3.15 -8.36 15.03
C LEU A 328 3.86 -8.45 16.38
N GLY A 329 3.66 -9.53 17.15
CA GLY A 329 4.34 -9.76 18.42
C GLY A 329 5.87 -9.89 18.26
N LEU A 330 6.33 -10.67 17.27
CA LEU A 330 7.76 -10.80 16.98
C LEU A 330 8.35 -9.49 16.45
N THR A 331 7.59 -8.73 15.64
CA THR A 331 7.99 -7.39 15.21
C THR A 331 8.24 -6.48 16.43
N ALA A 332 7.35 -6.49 17.42
CA ALA A 332 7.54 -5.69 18.64
C ALA A 332 8.87 -6.02 19.35
N ILE A 333 9.22 -7.30 19.47
CA ILE A 333 10.49 -7.73 20.05
C ILE A 333 11.68 -7.22 19.21
N LEU A 334 11.62 -7.35 17.88
CA LEU A 334 12.69 -6.94 16.99
C LEU A 334 12.86 -5.42 16.94
N LEU A 335 11.81 -4.63 17.12
CA LEU A 335 11.89 -3.18 17.22
C LEU A 335 12.65 -2.76 18.50
N VAL A 336 12.32 -3.34 19.65
CA VAL A 336 12.99 -3.05 20.91
C VAL A 336 14.46 -3.48 20.87
N THR A 337 14.75 -4.69 20.43
CA THR A 337 16.13 -5.21 20.38
C THR A 337 16.98 -4.46 19.36
N GLY A 338 16.41 -4.12 18.19
CA GLY A 338 17.10 -3.37 17.15
C GLY A 338 17.39 -1.92 17.55
N SER A 339 16.48 -1.25 18.26
CA SER A 339 16.71 0.12 18.74
C SER A 339 17.84 0.21 19.78
N ARG A 340 18.02 -0.83 20.58
CA ARG A 340 19.05 -0.96 21.62
C ARG A 340 20.39 -1.50 21.11
N ALA A 341 20.49 -1.92 19.86
CA ALA A 341 21.70 -2.47 19.29
C ALA A 341 22.84 -1.44 19.30
N HIS A 342 24.05 -1.84 19.72
CA HIS A 342 25.20 -0.94 19.84
C HIS A 342 25.73 -0.51 18.46
N SER A 343 25.85 -1.43 17.49
CA SER A 343 26.34 -1.09 16.16
C SER A 343 25.21 -0.65 15.24
N ALA A 344 25.50 0.30 14.34
CA ALA A 344 24.54 0.75 13.31
C ALA A 344 24.13 -0.38 12.37
N ALA A 345 25.06 -1.28 12.02
CA ALA A 345 24.77 -2.42 11.16
C ALA A 345 23.84 -3.43 11.83
N THR A 346 24.10 -3.79 13.11
CA THR A 346 23.22 -4.68 13.87
C THR A 346 21.83 -4.06 14.02
N ALA A 347 21.75 -2.76 14.35
CA ALA A 347 20.48 -2.04 14.43
C ALA A 347 19.72 -2.12 13.09
N ALA A 348 20.38 -1.81 11.97
CA ALA A 348 19.78 -1.81 10.66
C ALA A 348 19.24 -3.20 10.27
N VAL A 349 20.03 -4.25 10.49
CA VAL A 349 19.62 -5.63 10.16
C VAL A 349 18.47 -6.10 11.05
N THR A 350 18.56 -5.88 12.36
CA THR A 350 17.50 -6.32 13.29
C THR A 350 16.18 -5.59 13.04
N LEU A 351 16.22 -4.27 12.83
CA LEU A 351 15.04 -3.48 12.49
C LEU A 351 14.48 -3.89 11.12
N ALA A 352 15.34 -4.17 10.14
CA ALA A 352 14.91 -4.68 8.83
C ALA A 352 14.24 -6.05 8.93
N CYS A 353 14.77 -6.97 9.77
CA CYS A 353 14.10 -8.22 10.06
C CYS A 353 12.71 -7.99 10.70
N GLY A 354 12.61 -7.01 11.61
CA GLY A 354 11.32 -6.60 12.17
C GLY A 354 10.33 -6.14 11.12
N ALA A 355 10.79 -5.33 10.16
CA ALA A 355 9.97 -4.90 9.03
C ALA A 355 9.53 -6.06 8.13
N GLY A 356 10.41 -7.01 7.86
CA GLY A 356 10.09 -8.22 7.08
C GLY A 356 9.04 -9.10 7.77
N VAL A 357 9.21 -9.34 9.07
CA VAL A 357 8.26 -10.10 9.89
C VAL A 357 6.91 -9.40 9.97
N LEU A 358 6.87 -8.07 10.12
CA LEU A 358 5.65 -7.27 10.05
C LEU A 358 4.85 -7.59 8.78
N TYR A 359 5.52 -7.61 7.62
CA TYR A 359 4.88 -7.79 6.33
C TYR A 359 4.42 -9.23 6.04
N ILE A 360 4.83 -10.22 6.83
CA ILE A 360 4.21 -11.56 6.81
C ILE A 360 2.70 -11.47 7.13
N SER A 361 2.29 -10.53 8.00
CA SER A 361 0.88 -10.32 8.35
C SER A 361 0.04 -9.64 7.26
N GLN A 362 0.67 -9.00 6.25
CA GLN A 362 -0.01 -8.19 5.24
C GLN A 362 -1.11 -8.95 4.50
N SER A 363 -0.83 -10.18 4.06
CA SER A 363 -1.81 -11.01 3.35
C SER A 363 -3.02 -11.37 4.24
N GLY A 364 -2.81 -11.55 5.55
CA GLY A 364 -3.85 -11.85 6.52
C GLY A 364 -4.90 -10.74 6.62
N PHE A 365 -4.48 -9.47 6.61
CA PHE A 365 -5.40 -8.32 6.65
C PHE A 365 -6.37 -8.32 5.47
N TRP A 366 -5.86 -8.48 4.26
CA TRP A 366 -6.69 -8.49 3.05
C TRP A 366 -7.57 -9.73 2.94
N ALA A 367 -7.04 -10.90 3.34
CA ALA A 367 -7.80 -12.13 3.33
C ALA A 367 -8.95 -12.08 4.35
N VAL A 368 -8.68 -11.68 5.59
CA VAL A 368 -9.72 -11.59 6.62
C VAL A 368 -10.74 -10.50 6.30
N SER A 369 -10.33 -9.36 5.70
CA SER A 369 -11.30 -8.37 5.25
C SER A 369 -12.29 -8.93 4.22
N ALA A 370 -11.84 -9.84 3.35
CA ALA A 370 -12.71 -10.55 2.41
C ALA A 370 -13.59 -11.61 3.11
N ASP A 371 -13.01 -12.37 4.04
CA ASP A 371 -13.72 -13.45 4.75
C ASP A 371 -14.89 -12.89 5.60
N ILE A 372 -14.69 -11.76 6.31
CA ILE A 372 -15.73 -11.18 7.19
C ILE A 372 -16.74 -10.29 6.45
N ALA A 373 -16.37 -9.74 5.30
CA ALA A 373 -17.19 -8.74 4.61
C ALA A 373 -18.26 -9.33 3.68
N GLY A 374 -18.10 -10.58 3.21
CA GLY A 374 -19.01 -11.17 2.24
C GLY A 374 -19.11 -10.32 0.97
N GLU A 375 -20.29 -9.81 0.66
CA GLU A 375 -20.54 -8.99 -0.54
C GLU A 375 -19.98 -7.56 -0.41
N ASP A 376 -19.71 -7.07 0.81
CA ASP A 376 -19.27 -5.71 1.08
C ASP A 376 -17.73 -5.57 1.19
N VAL A 377 -16.95 -6.50 0.61
CA VAL A 377 -15.46 -6.55 0.68
C VAL A 377 -14.82 -5.20 0.37
N GLY A 378 -15.28 -4.52 -0.67
CA GLY A 378 -14.72 -3.22 -1.08
C GLY A 378 -14.85 -2.15 0.00
N VAL A 379 -15.96 -2.14 0.73
CA VAL A 379 -16.23 -1.15 1.79
C VAL A 379 -15.40 -1.46 3.03
N VAL A 380 -15.40 -2.70 3.48
CA VAL A 380 -14.62 -3.13 4.66
C VAL A 380 -13.13 -2.92 4.44
N SER A 381 -12.61 -3.32 3.27
CA SER A 381 -11.21 -3.10 2.91
C SER A 381 -10.85 -1.60 2.83
N ALA A 382 -11.77 -0.76 2.34
CA ALA A 382 -11.55 0.69 2.29
C ALA A 382 -11.49 1.31 3.69
N ILE A 383 -12.40 0.90 4.60
CA ILE A 383 -12.39 1.36 6.00
C ILE A 383 -11.11 0.91 6.70
N MET A 384 -10.74 -0.35 6.55
CA MET A 384 -9.49 -0.89 7.08
C MET A 384 -8.28 -0.08 6.59
N ASN A 385 -8.19 0.17 5.29
CA ASN A 385 -7.05 0.88 4.70
C ASN A 385 -7.02 2.36 5.10
N MET A 386 -8.17 3.02 5.19
CA MET A 386 -8.27 4.38 5.71
C MET A 386 -7.77 4.46 7.16
N GLY A 387 -8.18 3.51 8.02
CA GLY A 387 -7.66 3.39 9.38
C GLY A 387 -6.14 3.20 9.41
N GLY A 388 -5.60 2.38 8.50
CA GLY A 388 -4.16 2.22 8.34
C GLY A 388 -3.43 3.52 7.99
N GLN A 389 -3.95 4.31 7.02
CA GLN A 389 -3.33 5.58 6.66
C GLN A 389 -3.33 6.59 7.80
N LEU A 390 -4.38 6.60 8.64
CA LEU A 390 -4.39 7.38 9.87
C LEU A 390 -3.30 6.90 10.85
N GLY A 391 -3.06 5.60 10.96
CA GLY A 391 -1.95 5.04 11.72
C GLY A 391 -0.60 5.53 11.22
N GLY A 392 -0.41 5.55 9.90
CA GLY A 392 0.78 6.12 9.27
C GLY A 392 0.96 7.61 9.56
N ALA A 393 -0.12 8.40 9.47
CA ALA A 393 -0.09 9.82 9.79
C ALA A 393 0.28 10.08 11.26
N CYS A 394 -0.28 9.29 12.17
CA CYS A 394 0.11 9.32 13.58
C CYS A 394 1.60 8.98 13.75
N SER A 395 2.09 7.92 13.10
CA SER A 395 3.50 7.52 13.15
C SER A 395 4.42 8.63 12.65
N ALA A 396 4.09 9.25 11.53
CA ALA A 396 4.90 10.31 10.94
C ALA A 396 5.05 11.53 11.87
N SER A 397 4.00 11.89 12.62
CA SER A 397 4.04 13.01 13.58
C SER A 397 4.54 12.61 14.96
N LEU A 398 4.11 11.47 15.52
CA LEU A 398 4.42 11.09 16.90
C LEU A 398 5.84 10.57 17.07
N THR A 399 6.40 9.87 16.05
CA THR A 399 7.76 9.32 16.16
C THR A 399 8.80 10.40 16.45
N PRO A 400 8.90 11.51 15.69
CA PRO A 400 9.88 12.56 15.98
C PRO A 400 9.54 13.35 17.24
N LEU A 401 8.25 13.49 17.58
CA LEU A 401 7.83 14.15 18.82
C LEU A 401 8.33 13.36 20.05
N ILE A 402 8.14 12.05 20.07
CA ILE A 402 8.65 11.16 21.12
C ILE A 402 10.18 11.22 21.13
N ALA A 403 10.82 11.17 19.95
CA ALA A 403 12.26 11.20 19.82
C ALA A 403 12.87 12.49 20.38
N ALA A 404 12.22 13.63 20.19
CA ALA A 404 12.68 14.94 20.69
C ALA A 404 12.60 15.05 22.21
N HIS A 405 11.62 14.42 22.87
CA HIS A 405 11.41 14.54 24.31
C HIS A 405 12.11 13.46 25.11
N ILE A 406 12.11 12.22 24.65
CA ILE A 406 12.59 11.05 25.41
C ILE A 406 13.52 10.13 24.61
N GLY A 407 13.91 10.54 23.40
CA GLY A 407 14.89 9.85 22.58
C GLY A 407 14.31 8.87 21.55
N TRP A 408 15.12 8.58 20.54
CA TRP A 408 14.73 7.70 19.42
C TRP A 408 14.47 6.26 19.85
N GLU A 409 15.18 5.75 20.84
CA GLU A 409 14.92 4.41 21.37
C GLU A 409 13.47 4.26 21.83
N MET A 410 12.98 5.28 22.57
CA MET A 410 11.60 5.28 23.06
C MET A 410 10.55 5.40 21.95
N SER A 411 10.88 6.01 20.81
CA SER A 411 10.00 5.99 19.63
C SER A 411 9.80 4.57 19.10
N PHE A 412 10.86 3.75 19.05
CA PHE A 412 10.75 2.34 18.66
C PHE A 412 10.05 1.49 19.74
N VAL A 413 10.26 1.78 21.02
CA VAL A 413 9.53 1.11 22.12
C VAL A 413 8.03 1.43 22.05
N ALA A 414 7.66 2.68 21.80
CA ALA A 414 6.27 3.07 21.58
C ALA A 414 5.64 2.32 20.39
N ALA A 415 6.37 2.24 19.26
CA ALA A 415 5.93 1.48 18.11
C ALA A 415 5.79 -0.02 18.40
N ALA A 416 6.70 -0.58 19.19
CA ALA A 416 6.62 -1.98 19.65
C ALA A 416 5.39 -2.22 20.53
N SER A 417 5.07 -1.29 21.42
CA SER A 417 3.85 -1.35 22.25
C SER A 417 2.58 -1.30 21.39
N ILE A 418 2.57 -0.43 20.37
CA ILE A 418 1.49 -0.33 19.41
C ILE A 418 1.36 -1.62 18.57
N ALA A 419 2.48 -2.22 18.13
CA ALA A 419 2.47 -3.51 17.42
C ALA A 419 1.91 -4.63 18.30
N ALA A 420 2.27 -4.67 19.60
CA ALA A 420 1.75 -5.63 20.56
C ALA A 420 0.23 -5.49 20.78
N LEU A 421 -0.29 -4.24 20.80
CA LEU A 421 -1.74 -3.98 20.83
C LEU A 421 -2.41 -4.51 19.55
N GLY A 422 -1.78 -4.33 18.39
CA GLY A 422 -2.27 -4.90 17.12
C GLY A 422 -2.30 -6.42 17.14
N ALA A 423 -1.26 -7.06 17.70
CA ALA A 423 -1.22 -8.51 17.89
C ALA A 423 -2.38 -9.01 18.78
N ALA A 424 -2.66 -8.30 19.88
CA ALA A 424 -3.81 -8.62 20.75
C ALA A 424 -5.15 -8.47 20.02
N GLY A 425 -5.28 -7.47 19.13
CA GLY A 425 -6.47 -7.28 18.29
C GLY A 425 -6.82 -8.50 17.45
N TRP A 426 -5.83 -9.23 16.93
CA TRP A 426 -6.03 -10.46 16.16
C TRP A 426 -6.63 -11.62 16.96
N LEU A 427 -6.47 -11.63 18.29
CA LEU A 427 -7.06 -12.65 19.15
C LEU A 427 -8.59 -12.49 19.27
N ILE A 428 -9.08 -11.27 18.97
CA ILE A 428 -10.51 -10.91 19.05
C ILE A 428 -11.25 -11.25 17.76
N ILE A 429 -10.56 -11.26 16.61
CA ILE A 429 -11.13 -11.44 15.28
C ILE A 429 -11.52 -12.91 15.08
N ASP A 430 -12.78 -13.14 14.68
CA ASP A 430 -13.27 -14.44 14.24
C ASP A 430 -13.52 -14.40 12.72
N PRO A 431 -12.66 -15.03 11.90
CA PRO A 431 -12.79 -15.00 10.45
C PRO A 431 -14.01 -15.76 9.91
N MET A 432 -14.69 -16.54 10.77
CA MET A 432 -15.90 -17.28 10.41
C MET A 432 -17.20 -16.49 10.63
N LYS A 433 -17.14 -15.35 11.26
CA LYS A 433 -18.30 -14.46 11.47
C LYS A 433 -18.39 -13.43 10.35
N ALA A 434 -19.31 -13.66 9.41
CA ALA A 434 -19.67 -12.64 8.43
C ALA A 434 -20.40 -11.47 9.11
N CYS A 435 -20.07 -10.24 8.72
CA CYS A 435 -20.72 -9.02 9.24
C CYS A 435 -22.24 -8.97 9.08
N ASN A 436 -22.80 -9.84 8.22
CA ASN A 436 -24.21 -9.90 7.89
C ASN A 436 -25.01 -10.94 8.71
N GLU A 437 -24.38 -11.76 9.55
CA GLU A 437 -25.06 -12.77 10.35
C GLU A 437 -25.51 -12.28 11.74
N THR A 438 -26.12 -11.12 11.82
CA THR A 438 -26.91 -10.74 12.99
C THR A 438 -28.40 -10.90 12.67
N GLY A 439 -28.91 -12.12 12.82
CA GLY A 439 -30.35 -12.35 12.89
C GLY A 439 -30.99 -13.22 11.82
N ALA A 440 -30.54 -14.46 11.68
CA ALA A 440 -31.41 -15.57 11.32
C ALA A 440 -30.67 -16.87 11.66
N GLY A 441 -31.10 -17.56 12.71
CA GLY A 441 -30.63 -18.90 13.01
C GLY A 441 -30.96 -19.85 11.87
N SER A 442 -29.99 -20.12 11.02
CA SER A 442 -30.03 -21.25 10.10
C SER A 442 -29.11 -22.32 10.66
N LYS A 443 -29.70 -23.25 11.40
CA LYS A 443 -29.12 -24.55 11.66
C LYS A 443 -28.93 -25.26 10.32
N ILE A 444 -27.75 -25.19 9.75
CA ILE A 444 -27.34 -26.10 8.70
C ILE A 444 -27.04 -27.43 9.42
N THR A 445 -28.02 -28.33 9.43
CA THR A 445 -27.86 -29.72 9.77
C THR A 445 -26.91 -30.34 8.74
N HIS A 446 -25.73 -30.70 9.18
CA HIS A 446 -24.88 -31.65 8.47
C HIS A 446 -25.61 -33.01 8.43
N SER A 447 -26.35 -33.28 7.37
CA SER A 447 -26.78 -34.63 7.02
C SER A 447 -25.73 -35.23 6.06
N GLY A 448 -25.03 -36.17 6.57
CA GLY A 448 -24.30 -37.29 6.07
C GLY A 448 -23.94 -37.41 4.59
N ILE A 449 -22.64 -37.56 4.36
CA ILE A 449 -22.14 -38.49 3.35
C ILE A 449 -21.09 -39.35 4.05
N ARG A 450 -21.45 -40.66 4.11
CA ARG A 450 -20.54 -41.76 4.43
C ARG A 450 -19.59 -41.99 3.26
#